data_14b71d6f80a7b5f7b9476768141b367c
#
_entry.id   14b71d6f80a7b5f7b9476768141b367c
#
_cell.length_a   1.000
_cell.length_b   1.000
_cell.length_c   1.000
_cell.angle_alpha   90.00
_cell.angle_beta   90.00
_cell.angle_gamma   90.00
#
_symmetry.space_group_name_H-M   'P 1'
#
loop_
_entity.id
_entity.type
_entity.pdbx_description
1 polymer ?
#
loop_
_entity_poly.entity_id
_entity_poly.type
_entity_poly.pdbx_seq_one_letter_code
_entity_poly.pdbx_strand_id
1 'polypeptide(L)'
;VQFNTFSHEAFELMMAKRITAVAYELLADDKQRCPVLNVISEIEGTASITIASELLSNTQGGKGILLGGIPGVSPTEVVIIGAGNAGTVATRAAMALGASVKVFDDDINKLRTIQQVLGQGLFTSTFHPNVLQNAFRSADVVIGAMRYINTRHRYIIAEDMIRIMKRGALVIDLRINQGGCFETTCCLCPSDPAVFEQYGVLHYCRQNISNRVARTTSMALSNIFVPMLFLLGDAGAVQGMIKSDPGFKNGVYMYCGKPVNSYVSNRFGLSSNNIDLYLLSLIHISEPTRPY
;
A
#
# COMPACT_ATOMS: atom_id res chain seq x y z
N VAL A 1 4.95 0.38 13.62
CA VAL A 1 5.00 -1.08 13.39
C VAL A 1 3.80 -1.47 12.53
N GLN A 2 4.00 -2.32 11.57
CA GLN A 2 2.94 -2.80 10.67
C GLN A 2 2.05 -3.81 11.42
N PHE A 3 0.89 -3.41 11.90
CA PHE A 3 0.03 -4.25 12.73
C PHE A 3 -0.54 -5.48 11.98
N ASN A 4 -0.61 -5.44 10.65
CA ASN A 4 -1.09 -6.55 9.82
C ASN A 4 -0.23 -7.81 9.91
N THR A 5 1.01 -7.71 10.39
CA THR A 5 1.96 -8.82 10.51
C THR A 5 1.95 -9.48 11.89
N PHE A 6 1.19 -8.94 12.86
CA PHE A 6 1.14 -9.51 14.20
C PHE A 6 0.23 -10.75 14.29
N SER A 7 0.72 -11.75 15.03
CA SER A 7 -0.10 -12.85 15.50
C SER A 7 -0.95 -12.44 16.71
N HIS A 8 -1.99 -13.19 17.00
CA HIS A 8 -2.83 -12.98 18.20
C HIS A 8 -1.98 -13.06 19.48
N GLU A 9 -1.07 -14.02 19.59
CA GLU A 9 -0.15 -14.19 20.73
C GLU A 9 0.74 -12.97 20.95
N ALA A 10 1.32 -12.41 19.88
CA ALA A 10 2.13 -11.20 19.97
C ALA A 10 1.31 -10.01 20.49
N PHE A 11 0.05 -9.91 20.08
CA PHE A 11 -0.85 -8.86 20.54
C PHE A 11 -1.21 -9.02 22.02
N GLU A 12 -1.50 -10.24 22.49
CA GLU A 12 -1.73 -10.57 23.89
C GLU A 12 -0.51 -10.27 24.75
N LEU A 13 0.69 -10.61 24.26
CA LEU A 13 1.94 -10.30 24.96
C LEU A 13 2.14 -8.79 25.12
N MET A 14 1.83 -8.00 24.09
CA MET A 14 1.88 -6.53 24.20
C MET A 14 0.88 -5.99 25.22
N MET A 15 -0.32 -6.58 25.33
CA MET A 15 -1.30 -6.23 26.36
C MET A 15 -0.76 -6.55 27.76
N ALA A 16 -0.25 -7.76 27.97
CA ALA A 16 0.31 -8.21 29.26
C ALA A 16 1.50 -7.34 29.70
N LYS A 17 2.35 -6.93 28.78
CA LYS A 17 3.50 -6.05 29.04
C LYS A 17 3.16 -4.56 29.12
N ARG A 18 1.88 -4.17 29.02
CA ARG A 18 1.40 -2.79 29.05
C ARG A 18 2.09 -1.87 28.03
N ILE A 19 2.34 -2.39 26.83
CA ILE A 19 3.02 -1.63 25.78
C ILE A 19 2.08 -0.54 25.23
N THR A 20 2.64 0.63 24.93
CA THR A 20 2.03 1.61 24.03
C THR A 20 2.59 1.41 22.65
N ALA A 21 1.71 1.18 21.65
CA ALA A 21 2.13 0.87 20.30
C ALA A 21 1.44 1.77 19.29
N VAL A 22 2.24 2.23 18.32
CA VAL A 22 1.84 3.13 17.26
C VAL A 22 2.05 2.43 15.91
N ALA A 23 1.01 2.37 15.10
CA ALA A 23 1.06 1.90 13.72
C ALA A 23 1.44 3.07 12.82
N TYR A 24 2.61 3.04 12.24
CA TYR A 24 3.10 4.12 11.38
C TYR A 24 2.24 4.30 10.13
N GLU A 25 1.60 3.24 9.67
CA GLU A 25 0.67 3.27 8.53
C GLU A 25 -0.64 4.02 8.81
N LEU A 26 -0.96 4.26 10.09
CA LEU A 26 -2.15 5.01 10.52
C LEU A 26 -1.83 6.43 10.94
N LEU A 27 -0.54 6.80 11.00
CA LEU A 27 -0.13 8.18 11.26
C LEU A 27 -0.65 9.08 10.13
N ALA A 28 -1.29 10.17 10.51
CA ALA A 28 -1.82 11.15 9.58
C ALA A 28 -1.24 12.56 9.87
N ASP A 29 -1.22 13.41 8.86
CA ASP A 29 -0.94 14.83 9.04
C ASP A 29 -2.25 15.62 9.30
N ASP A 30 -2.13 16.92 9.48
CA ASP A 30 -3.27 17.83 9.71
C ASP A 30 -4.33 17.77 8.59
N LYS A 31 -3.94 17.34 7.40
CA LYS A 31 -4.81 17.16 6.23
C LYS A 31 -5.30 15.73 6.07
N GLN A 32 -5.16 14.89 7.10
CA GLN A 32 -5.52 13.47 7.10
C GLN A 32 -4.77 12.65 6.02
N ARG A 33 -3.61 13.09 5.57
CA ARG A 33 -2.75 12.32 4.67
C ARG A 33 -1.83 11.44 5.49
N CYS A 34 -1.59 10.21 5.04
CA CYS A 34 -0.72 9.24 5.69
C CYS A 34 0.71 9.32 5.10
N PRO A 35 1.64 10.12 5.63
CA PRO A 35 2.92 10.40 5.00
C PRO A 35 3.77 9.14 4.80
N VAL A 36 3.77 8.24 5.76
CA VAL A 36 4.54 6.97 5.66
C VAL A 36 3.98 6.06 4.57
N LEU A 37 2.65 5.90 4.52
CA LEU A 37 2.01 5.11 3.46
C LEU A 37 2.23 5.72 2.07
N ASN A 38 2.21 7.04 1.98
CA ASN A 38 2.43 7.74 0.72
C ASN A 38 3.83 7.46 0.18
N VAL A 39 4.85 7.65 1.00
CA VAL A 39 6.25 7.39 0.60
C VAL A 39 6.48 5.93 0.23
N ILE A 40 5.99 4.98 1.02
CA ILE A 40 6.09 3.56 0.69
C ILE A 40 5.39 3.27 -0.65
N SER A 41 4.18 3.81 -0.86
CA SER A 41 3.44 3.62 -2.10
C SER A 41 4.15 4.22 -3.33
N GLU A 42 4.82 5.35 -3.17
CA GLU A 42 5.63 5.97 -4.23
C GLU A 42 6.84 5.10 -4.61
N ILE A 43 7.53 4.55 -3.61
CA ILE A 43 8.65 3.64 -3.81
C ILE A 43 8.18 2.35 -4.50
N GLU A 44 7.08 1.75 -4.02
CA GLU A 44 6.51 0.53 -4.59
C GLU A 44 6.05 0.74 -6.03
N GLY A 45 5.38 1.88 -6.31
CA GLY A 45 4.95 2.24 -7.65
C GLY A 45 6.12 2.36 -8.63
N THR A 46 7.20 3.06 -8.26
CA THR A 46 8.39 3.16 -9.09
C THR A 46 9.09 1.81 -9.25
N ALA A 47 9.30 1.08 -8.16
CA ALA A 47 9.97 -0.21 -8.16
C ALA A 47 9.22 -1.27 -8.99
N SER A 48 7.89 -1.20 -9.06
CA SER A 48 7.10 -2.12 -9.89
C SER A 48 7.45 -2.03 -11.36
N ILE A 49 7.73 -0.84 -11.86
CA ILE A 49 8.13 -0.63 -13.27
C ILE A 49 9.54 -1.15 -13.52
N THR A 50 10.45 -0.98 -12.58
CA THR A 50 11.81 -1.57 -12.67
C THR A 50 11.73 -3.09 -12.69
N ILE A 51 10.90 -3.69 -11.81
CA ILE A 51 10.65 -5.13 -11.80
C ILE A 51 10.04 -5.60 -13.12
N ALA A 52 9.08 -4.87 -13.65
CA ALA A 52 8.47 -5.20 -14.94
C ALA A 52 9.51 -5.18 -16.07
N SER A 53 10.37 -4.18 -16.11
CA SER A 53 11.46 -4.10 -17.09
C SER A 53 12.43 -5.28 -16.99
N GLU A 54 12.77 -5.68 -15.78
CA GLU A 54 13.65 -6.84 -15.51
C GLU A 54 13.00 -8.15 -15.96
N LEU A 55 11.75 -8.40 -15.56
CA LEU A 55 11.06 -9.67 -15.82
C LEU A 55 10.58 -9.83 -17.27
N LEU A 56 10.43 -8.75 -18.03
CA LEU A 56 10.13 -8.80 -19.46
C LEU A 56 11.37 -9.13 -20.31
N SER A 57 12.57 -8.96 -19.77
CA SER A 57 13.82 -9.23 -20.50
C SER A 57 14.09 -10.73 -20.61
N ASN A 58 14.90 -11.11 -21.62
CA ASN A 58 15.33 -12.51 -21.81
C ASN A 58 16.14 -13.06 -20.64
N THR A 59 16.84 -12.20 -19.90
CA THR A 59 17.72 -12.58 -18.80
C THR A 59 16.98 -13.22 -17.62
N GLN A 60 15.69 -12.98 -17.53
CA GLN A 60 14.81 -13.52 -16.48
C GLN A 60 13.74 -14.48 -17.03
N GLY A 61 13.91 -14.95 -18.27
CA GLY A 61 12.95 -15.84 -18.92
C GLY A 61 11.69 -15.14 -19.45
N GLY A 62 11.70 -13.81 -19.52
CA GLY A 62 10.62 -13.01 -20.09
C GLY A 62 10.58 -13.06 -21.62
N LYS A 63 9.64 -12.34 -22.21
CA LYS A 63 9.40 -12.28 -23.67
C LYS A 63 10.54 -11.67 -24.48
N GLY A 64 11.53 -11.05 -23.86
CA GLY A 64 12.59 -10.28 -24.54
C GLY A 64 12.09 -8.95 -25.10
N ILE A 65 11.12 -8.32 -24.46
CA ILE A 65 10.62 -6.99 -24.86
C ILE A 65 11.12 -5.91 -23.91
N LEU A 66 11.43 -4.74 -24.50
CA LEU A 66 11.78 -3.57 -23.75
C LEU A 66 10.51 -2.93 -23.17
N LEU A 67 10.50 -2.66 -21.87
CA LEU A 67 9.43 -1.87 -21.27
C LEU A 67 9.59 -0.41 -21.74
N GLY A 68 8.68 0.04 -22.59
CA GLY A 68 8.72 1.37 -23.18
C GLY A 68 8.40 1.32 -24.67
N GLY A 69 8.98 2.24 -25.44
CA GLY A 69 8.82 2.30 -26.88
C GLY A 69 10.08 2.85 -27.56
N ILE A 70 10.31 2.38 -28.78
CA ILE A 70 11.32 2.94 -29.68
C ILE A 70 10.70 3.18 -31.05
N PRO A 71 11.18 4.13 -31.86
CA PRO A 71 10.65 4.36 -33.20
C PRO A 71 10.61 3.08 -34.04
N GLY A 72 9.47 2.80 -34.65
CA GLY A 72 9.26 1.62 -35.50
C GLY A 72 8.84 0.34 -34.75
N VAL A 73 8.80 0.34 -33.41
CA VAL A 73 8.29 -0.78 -32.60
C VAL A 73 7.14 -0.27 -31.72
N SER A 74 6.03 -1.00 -31.69
CA SER A 74 4.90 -0.65 -30.84
C SER A 74 5.30 -0.59 -29.37
N PRO A 75 4.88 0.45 -28.62
CA PRO A 75 5.20 0.56 -27.21
C PRO A 75 4.58 -0.59 -26.41
N THR A 76 5.25 -0.99 -25.34
CA THR A 76 4.72 -1.93 -24.35
C THR A 76 3.44 -1.39 -23.74
N GLU A 77 2.39 -2.20 -23.67
CA GLU A 77 1.11 -1.82 -23.07
C GLU A 77 1.09 -2.17 -21.58
N VAL A 78 0.93 -1.15 -20.74
CA VAL A 78 0.87 -1.27 -19.27
C VAL A 78 -0.53 -0.90 -18.80
N VAL A 79 -1.18 -1.81 -18.08
CA VAL A 79 -2.47 -1.58 -17.43
C VAL A 79 -2.24 -1.42 -15.93
N ILE A 80 -2.78 -0.35 -15.35
CA ILE A 80 -2.68 -0.05 -13.91
C ILE A 80 -4.07 -0.11 -13.29
N ILE A 81 -4.24 -0.95 -12.29
CA ILE A 81 -5.47 -1.11 -11.52
C ILE A 81 -5.33 -0.31 -10.22
N GLY A 82 -5.94 0.85 -10.17
CA GLY A 82 -5.91 1.80 -9.06
C GLY A 82 -5.15 3.09 -9.39
N ALA A 83 -5.84 4.23 -9.29
CA ALA A 83 -5.30 5.59 -9.49
C ALA A 83 -4.89 6.28 -8.17
N GLY A 84 -4.56 5.50 -7.13
CA GLY A 84 -3.97 6.00 -5.88
C GLY A 84 -2.50 6.37 -6.05
N ASN A 85 -1.80 6.69 -4.93
CA ASN A 85 -0.40 7.12 -4.97
C ASN A 85 0.52 6.14 -5.70
N ALA A 86 0.45 4.83 -5.38
CA ALA A 86 1.27 3.83 -6.04
C ALA A 86 0.98 3.75 -7.55
N GLY A 87 -0.31 3.73 -7.92
CA GLY A 87 -0.71 3.69 -9.33
C GLY A 87 -0.30 4.95 -10.09
N THR A 88 -0.43 6.13 -9.48
CA THR A 88 -0.01 7.39 -10.10
C THR A 88 1.50 7.41 -10.38
N VAL A 89 2.30 6.95 -9.43
CA VAL A 89 3.76 6.93 -9.60
C VAL A 89 4.20 5.84 -10.58
N ALA A 90 3.57 4.66 -10.53
CA ALA A 90 3.79 3.61 -11.53
C ALA A 90 3.44 4.09 -12.95
N THR A 91 2.30 4.78 -13.11
CA THR A 91 1.90 5.39 -14.39
C THR A 91 2.95 6.36 -14.88
N ARG A 92 3.40 7.30 -14.03
CA ARG A 92 4.46 8.26 -14.37
C ARG A 92 5.73 7.57 -14.83
N ALA A 93 6.18 6.56 -14.09
CA ALA A 93 7.41 5.83 -14.40
C ALA A 93 7.31 5.06 -15.73
N ALA A 94 6.17 4.39 -15.99
CA ALA A 94 5.93 3.68 -17.24
C ALA A 94 5.88 4.64 -18.46
N MET A 95 5.16 5.76 -18.32
CA MET A 95 5.09 6.79 -19.36
C MET A 95 6.46 7.42 -19.64
N ALA A 96 7.27 7.64 -18.61
CA ALA A 96 8.63 8.18 -18.76
C ALA A 96 9.56 7.27 -19.58
N LEU A 97 9.32 5.95 -19.54
CA LEU A 97 10.01 4.97 -20.39
C LEU A 97 9.40 4.87 -21.81
N GLY A 98 8.29 5.53 -22.08
CA GLY A 98 7.62 5.51 -23.39
C GLY A 98 6.58 4.40 -23.53
N ALA A 99 6.12 3.77 -22.45
CA ALA A 99 5.06 2.78 -22.51
C ALA A 99 3.69 3.43 -22.77
N SER A 100 2.79 2.66 -23.41
CA SER A 100 1.37 3.00 -23.53
C SER A 100 0.65 2.58 -22.25
N VAL A 101 0.09 3.54 -21.51
CA VAL A 101 -0.49 3.28 -20.19
C VAL A 101 -1.99 3.46 -20.18
N LYS A 102 -2.72 2.51 -19.58
CA LYS A 102 -4.15 2.57 -19.31
C LYS A 102 -4.40 2.43 -17.81
N VAL A 103 -5.13 3.36 -17.19
CA VAL A 103 -5.40 3.36 -15.75
C VAL A 103 -6.87 3.14 -15.47
N PHE A 104 -7.16 2.25 -14.52
CA PHE A 104 -8.51 1.92 -14.08
C PHE A 104 -8.68 2.17 -12.58
N ASP A 105 -9.76 2.82 -12.18
CA ASP A 105 -10.17 2.99 -10.78
C ASP A 105 -11.69 3.14 -10.73
N ASP A 106 -12.33 2.79 -9.62
CA ASP A 106 -13.77 3.01 -9.40
C ASP A 106 -14.09 4.45 -8.98
N ASP A 107 -13.12 5.20 -8.48
CA ASP A 107 -13.23 6.58 -8.06
C ASP A 107 -12.85 7.56 -9.19
N ILE A 108 -13.87 8.20 -9.78
CA ILE A 108 -13.69 9.20 -10.85
C ILE A 108 -12.84 10.38 -10.38
N ASN A 109 -12.83 10.74 -9.09
CA ASN A 109 -12.01 11.85 -8.62
C ASN A 109 -10.53 11.50 -8.62
N LYS A 110 -10.17 10.25 -8.32
CA LYS A 110 -8.79 9.77 -8.47
C LYS A 110 -8.37 9.76 -9.94
N LEU A 111 -9.25 9.30 -10.84
CA LEU A 111 -8.98 9.34 -12.29
C LEU A 111 -8.80 10.78 -12.80
N ARG A 112 -9.59 11.73 -12.32
CA ARG A 112 -9.41 13.16 -12.63
C ARG A 112 -8.09 13.68 -12.09
N THR A 113 -7.75 13.36 -10.86
CA THR A 113 -6.50 13.79 -10.22
C THR A 113 -5.27 13.28 -10.97
N ILE A 114 -5.25 12.01 -11.36
CA ILE A 114 -4.10 11.46 -12.10
C ILE A 114 -3.93 12.13 -13.47
N GLN A 115 -5.02 12.44 -14.18
CA GLN A 115 -4.97 13.21 -15.44
C GLN A 115 -4.48 14.63 -15.23
N GLN A 116 -4.86 15.29 -14.13
CA GLN A 116 -4.35 16.63 -13.79
C GLN A 116 -2.83 16.62 -13.55
N VAL A 117 -2.33 15.57 -12.90
CA VAL A 117 -0.91 15.45 -12.54
C VAL A 117 -0.05 14.99 -13.71
N LEU A 118 -0.54 14.10 -14.57
CA LEU A 118 0.24 13.44 -15.62
C LEU A 118 -0.10 13.89 -17.06
N GLY A 119 -1.15 14.69 -17.23
CA GLY A 119 -1.60 15.20 -18.51
C GLY A 119 -2.86 14.52 -19.05
N GLN A 120 -3.62 15.26 -19.82
CA GLN A 120 -4.94 14.84 -20.35
C GLN A 120 -4.87 13.71 -21.39
N GLY A 121 -3.71 13.46 -21.98
CA GLY A 121 -3.51 12.36 -22.94
C GLY A 121 -3.49 10.96 -22.31
N LEU A 122 -3.53 10.84 -20.97
CA LEU A 122 -3.55 9.58 -20.28
C LEU A 122 -4.92 8.90 -20.43
N PHE A 123 -4.92 7.64 -20.89
CA PHE A 123 -6.13 6.83 -20.92
C PHE A 123 -6.56 6.47 -19.50
N THR A 124 -7.77 6.86 -19.12
CA THR A 124 -8.39 6.50 -17.84
C THR A 124 -9.79 5.96 -18.06
N SER A 125 -10.20 4.97 -17.27
CA SER A 125 -11.57 4.42 -17.31
C SER A 125 -11.96 3.87 -15.94
N THR A 126 -13.25 3.83 -15.67
CA THR A 126 -13.81 2.98 -14.60
C THR A 126 -13.82 1.51 -15.06
N PHE A 127 -14.17 0.58 -14.15
CA PHE A 127 -14.19 -0.86 -14.43
C PHE A 127 -15.35 -1.26 -15.35
N HIS A 128 -15.41 -0.65 -16.54
CA HIS A 128 -16.36 -1.06 -17.55
C HIS A 128 -15.92 -2.41 -18.15
N PRO A 129 -16.75 -3.48 -18.10
CA PRO A 129 -16.31 -4.85 -18.43
C PRO A 129 -15.63 -4.98 -19.78
N ASN A 130 -16.23 -4.48 -20.86
CA ASN A 130 -15.68 -4.59 -22.20
C ASN A 130 -14.37 -3.80 -22.38
N VAL A 131 -14.27 -2.63 -21.76
CA VAL A 131 -13.06 -1.78 -21.83
C VAL A 131 -11.90 -2.43 -21.09
N LEU A 132 -12.19 -2.95 -19.89
CA LEU A 132 -11.22 -3.67 -19.08
C LEU A 132 -10.74 -4.94 -19.79
N GLN A 133 -11.66 -5.74 -20.35
CA GLN A 133 -11.35 -6.95 -21.09
C GLN A 133 -10.41 -6.70 -22.29
N ASN A 134 -10.71 -5.63 -23.07
CA ASN A 134 -9.86 -5.24 -24.20
C ASN A 134 -8.47 -4.78 -23.73
N ALA A 135 -8.39 -4.07 -22.61
CA ALA A 135 -7.11 -3.65 -22.04
C ALA A 135 -6.28 -4.87 -21.59
N PHE A 136 -6.89 -5.87 -20.95
CA PHE A 136 -6.19 -7.08 -20.52
C PHE A 136 -5.71 -7.93 -21.71
N ARG A 137 -6.50 -8.05 -22.79
CA ARG A 137 -6.08 -8.77 -24.00
C ARG A 137 -4.84 -8.16 -24.65
N SER A 138 -4.70 -6.85 -24.60
CA SER A 138 -3.57 -6.16 -25.22
C SER A 138 -2.39 -5.93 -24.28
N ALA A 139 -2.58 -6.11 -22.97
CA ALA A 139 -1.57 -5.84 -21.95
C ALA A 139 -0.34 -6.74 -22.06
N ASP A 140 0.81 -6.13 -21.90
CA ASP A 140 2.08 -6.82 -21.65
C ASP A 140 2.41 -6.84 -20.16
N VAL A 141 1.96 -5.80 -19.40
CA VAL A 141 2.09 -5.70 -17.96
C VAL A 141 0.78 -5.23 -17.36
N VAL A 142 0.37 -5.86 -16.25
CA VAL A 142 -0.74 -5.38 -15.40
C VAL A 142 -0.23 -5.20 -13.97
N ILE A 143 -0.47 -4.01 -13.39
CA ILE A 143 -0.05 -3.67 -12.03
C ILE A 143 -1.29 -3.45 -11.15
N GLY A 144 -1.42 -4.25 -10.10
CA GLY A 144 -2.45 -4.10 -9.07
C GLY A 144 -1.98 -3.15 -7.97
N ALA A 145 -2.52 -1.94 -7.93
CA ALA A 145 -2.19 -0.89 -6.96
C ALA A 145 -3.39 -0.46 -6.09
N MET A 146 -4.54 -1.08 -6.30
CA MET A 146 -5.79 -0.73 -5.63
C MET A 146 -5.97 -1.52 -4.35
N ARG A 147 -6.42 -0.85 -3.27
CA ARG A 147 -6.87 -1.54 -2.05
C ARG A 147 -8.32 -1.95 -2.21
N TYR A 148 -8.61 -3.20 -1.91
CA TYR A 148 -9.98 -3.66 -1.84
C TYR A 148 -10.51 -3.51 -0.41
N ILE A 149 -11.57 -2.74 -0.24
CA ILE A 149 -12.16 -2.46 1.09
C ILE A 149 -13.46 -3.27 1.30
N ASN A 150 -13.97 -3.94 0.25
CA ASN A 150 -15.24 -4.61 0.33
C ASN A 150 -15.11 -6.04 0.89
N THR A 151 -15.92 -6.35 1.90
CA THR A 151 -15.94 -7.66 2.60
C THR A 151 -16.54 -8.81 1.78
N ARG A 152 -17.17 -8.54 0.62
CA ARG A 152 -17.87 -9.56 -0.18
C ARG A 152 -16.99 -10.32 -1.16
N HIS A 153 -15.94 -9.71 -1.68
CA HIS A 153 -14.99 -10.34 -2.59
C HIS A 153 -13.56 -10.18 -2.07
N ARG A 154 -12.71 -11.17 -2.32
CA ARG A 154 -11.30 -11.18 -1.90
C ARG A 154 -10.37 -10.47 -2.89
N TYR A 155 -10.82 -10.20 -4.10
CA TYR A 155 -10.04 -9.68 -5.23
C TYR A 155 -10.88 -8.70 -6.05
N ILE A 156 -10.21 -7.92 -6.89
CA ILE A 156 -10.82 -6.96 -7.82
C ILE A 156 -10.90 -7.56 -9.23
N ILE A 157 -9.86 -8.29 -9.62
CA ILE A 157 -9.69 -8.89 -10.94
C ILE A 157 -9.82 -10.42 -10.81
N ALA A 158 -10.80 -10.98 -11.48
CA ALA A 158 -11.05 -12.41 -11.51
C ALA A 158 -10.05 -13.16 -12.42
N GLU A 159 -9.93 -14.45 -12.20
CA GLU A 159 -9.00 -15.32 -12.92
C GLU A 159 -9.24 -15.35 -14.44
N ASP A 160 -10.49 -15.25 -14.89
CA ASP A 160 -10.84 -15.22 -16.31
C ASP A 160 -10.21 -14.05 -17.06
N MET A 161 -9.98 -12.94 -16.38
CA MET A 161 -9.27 -11.78 -16.93
C MET A 161 -7.78 -12.05 -17.14
N ILE A 162 -7.18 -12.89 -16.30
CA ILE A 162 -5.78 -13.31 -16.47
C ILE A 162 -5.65 -14.30 -17.64
N ARG A 163 -6.61 -15.20 -17.78
CA ARG A 163 -6.64 -16.21 -18.87
C ARG A 163 -6.66 -15.61 -20.28
N ILE A 164 -7.20 -14.39 -20.45
CA ILE A 164 -7.27 -13.72 -21.75
C ILE A 164 -6.05 -12.86 -22.07
N MET A 165 -5.08 -12.72 -21.15
CA MET A 165 -3.85 -11.97 -21.37
C MET A 165 -2.94 -12.66 -22.38
N LYS A 166 -2.01 -11.88 -22.95
CA LYS A 166 -0.97 -12.41 -23.83
C LYS A 166 -0.09 -13.41 -23.07
N ARG A 167 0.29 -14.52 -23.73
CA ARG A 167 1.27 -15.43 -23.15
C ARG A 167 2.60 -14.71 -22.88
N GLY A 168 3.17 -14.95 -21.70
CA GLY A 168 4.37 -14.28 -21.21
C GLY A 168 4.13 -12.81 -20.81
N ALA A 169 2.89 -12.35 -20.71
CA ALA A 169 2.56 -11.10 -20.03
C ALA A 169 2.88 -11.20 -18.54
N LEU A 170 2.97 -10.07 -17.87
CA LEU A 170 3.37 -9.96 -16.47
C LEU A 170 2.28 -9.31 -15.61
N VAL A 171 1.96 -9.93 -14.49
CA VAL A 171 1.13 -9.36 -13.43
C VAL A 171 2.01 -9.03 -12.22
N ILE A 172 1.90 -7.82 -11.68
CA ILE A 172 2.56 -7.40 -10.45
C ILE A 172 1.48 -6.96 -9.44
N ASP A 173 1.44 -7.61 -8.30
CA ASP A 173 0.49 -7.27 -7.23
C ASP A 173 1.18 -6.53 -6.10
N LEU A 174 0.93 -5.21 -5.98
CA LEU A 174 1.46 -4.36 -4.92
C LEU A 174 0.67 -4.50 -3.60
N ARG A 175 -0.43 -5.25 -3.61
CA ARG A 175 -1.35 -5.36 -2.46
C ARG A 175 -1.45 -6.78 -1.90
N ILE A 176 -0.51 -7.64 -2.25
CA ILE A 176 -0.50 -9.05 -1.84
C ILE A 176 -0.60 -9.23 -0.31
N ASN A 177 0.03 -8.37 0.48
CA ASN A 177 -0.05 -8.37 1.95
C ASN A 177 -1.41 -7.90 2.50
N GLN A 178 -2.32 -7.41 1.64
CA GLN A 178 -3.65 -6.93 1.99
C GLN A 178 -4.76 -7.78 1.34
N GLY A 179 -4.43 -8.97 0.87
CA GLY A 179 -5.34 -9.92 0.21
C GLY A 179 -5.21 -9.97 -1.31
N GLY A 180 -4.39 -9.09 -1.90
CA GLY A 180 -4.15 -9.05 -3.36
C GLY A 180 -5.23 -8.32 -4.15
N CYS A 181 -4.87 -7.90 -5.36
CA CYS A 181 -5.79 -7.33 -6.34
C CYS A 181 -6.41 -8.38 -7.26
N PHE A 182 -5.71 -9.49 -7.48
CA PHE A 182 -6.07 -10.53 -8.43
C PHE A 182 -6.48 -11.82 -7.71
N GLU A 183 -7.46 -12.52 -8.24
CA GLU A 183 -7.87 -13.82 -7.73
C GLU A 183 -6.71 -14.83 -7.73
N THR A 184 -5.86 -14.78 -8.75
CA THR A 184 -4.67 -15.62 -8.89
C THR A 184 -3.59 -15.35 -7.84
N THR A 185 -3.66 -14.24 -7.09
CA THR A 185 -2.65 -13.84 -6.08
C THR A 185 -3.20 -13.78 -4.67
N CYS A 186 -4.51 -13.71 -4.48
CA CYS A 186 -5.16 -13.45 -3.19
C CYS A 186 -4.96 -14.56 -2.13
N CYS A 187 -4.54 -15.75 -2.53
CA CYS A 187 -4.36 -16.91 -1.64
C CYS A 187 -2.90 -17.29 -1.44
N LEU A 188 -1.94 -16.49 -1.92
CA LEU A 188 -0.52 -16.80 -1.78
C LEU A 188 -0.03 -16.61 -0.34
N CYS A 189 0.86 -17.53 0.08
CA CYS A 189 1.56 -17.46 1.35
C CYS A 189 2.89 -16.70 1.21
N PRO A 190 3.43 -16.12 2.30
CA PRO A 190 4.75 -15.47 2.27
C PRO A 190 5.91 -16.38 1.86
N SER A 191 5.74 -17.71 2.03
CA SER A 191 6.71 -18.75 1.62
C SER A 191 6.67 -19.08 0.14
N ASP A 192 5.62 -18.65 -0.58
CA ASP A 192 5.48 -18.96 -2.00
C ASP A 192 6.55 -18.23 -2.82
N PRO A 193 6.90 -18.74 -4.03
CA PRO A 193 7.90 -18.12 -4.88
C PRO A 193 7.47 -16.69 -5.24
N ALA A 194 8.45 -15.79 -5.33
CA ALA A 194 8.19 -14.39 -5.67
C ALA A 194 7.65 -14.22 -7.10
N VAL A 195 8.02 -15.14 -7.99
CA VAL A 195 7.59 -15.18 -9.39
C VAL A 195 7.11 -16.60 -9.69
N PHE A 196 5.93 -16.72 -10.27
CA PHE A 196 5.37 -17.97 -10.75
C PHE A 196 4.62 -17.73 -12.06
N GLU A 197 4.40 -18.79 -12.83
CA GLU A 197 3.62 -18.75 -14.07
C GLU A 197 2.26 -19.40 -13.85
N GLN A 198 1.19 -18.71 -14.25
CA GLN A 198 -0.15 -19.26 -14.28
C GLN A 198 -0.85 -18.82 -15.57
N TYR A 199 -1.45 -19.74 -16.29
CA TYR A 199 -2.10 -19.52 -17.61
C TYR A 199 -1.18 -18.90 -18.67
N GLY A 200 0.13 -19.17 -18.58
CA GLY A 200 1.12 -18.57 -19.47
C GLY A 200 1.44 -17.10 -19.14
N VAL A 201 0.99 -16.60 -17.99
CA VAL A 201 1.23 -15.24 -17.50
C VAL A 201 2.15 -15.31 -16.28
N LEU A 202 3.21 -14.52 -16.28
CA LEU A 202 4.11 -14.38 -15.14
C LEU A 202 3.45 -13.55 -14.05
N HIS A 203 3.57 -13.99 -12.81
CA HIS A 203 3.06 -13.27 -11.64
C HIS A 203 4.21 -12.92 -10.69
N TYR A 204 4.36 -11.64 -10.38
CA TYR A 204 5.25 -11.17 -9.34
C TYR A 204 4.44 -10.75 -8.12
N CYS A 205 4.57 -11.51 -7.03
CA CYS A 205 3.72 -11.40 -5.84
C CYS A 205 4.53 -11.31 -4.55
N ARG A 206 5.68 -10.64 -4.58
CA ARG A 206 6.51 -10.44 -3.40
C ARG A 206 5.93 -9.37 -2.50
N GLN A 207 5.81 -9.67 -1.22
CA GLN A 207 5.46 -8.67 -0.20
C GLN A 207 6.60 -7.65 -0.03
N ASN A 208 6.23 -6.43 0.38
CA ASN A 208 7.18 -5.37 0.73
C ASN A 208 8.21 -5.09 -0.37
N ILE A 209 7.73 -4.77 -1.56
CA ILE A 209 8.55 -4.45 -2.75
C ILE A 209 9.58 -3.35 -2.43
N SER A 210 9.25 -2.42 -1.53
CA SER A 210 10.14 -1.38 -1.01
C SER A 210 11.46 -1.92 -0.45
N ASN A 211 11.51 -3.17 0.02
CA ASN A 211 12.73 -3.81 0.52
C ASN A 211 13.78 -4.04 -0.59
N ARG A 212 13.39 -4.08 -1.86
CA ARG A 212 14.36 -4.18 -2.99
C ARG A 212 15.24 -2.93 -3.12
N VAL A 213 14.77 -1.81 -2.59
CA VAL A 213 15.48 -0.52 -2.59
C VAL A 213 15.63 0.00 -1.16
N ALA A 214 16.11 -0.86 -0.27
CA ALA A 214 16.13 -0.67 1.17
C ALA A 214 16.82 0.64 1.61
N ARG A 215 17.91 1.05 0.93
CA ARG A 215 18.59 2.31 1.23
C ARG A 215 17.67 3.52 0.99
N THR A 216 17.01 3.59 -0.16
CA THR A 216 16.04 4.66 -0.47
C THR A 216 14.88 4.64 0.51
N THR A 217 14.34 3.47 0.80
CA THR A 217 13.24 3.28 1.75
C THR A 217 13.62 3.76 3.14
N SER A 218 14.79 3.36 3.64
CA SER A 218 15.26 3.78 4.98
C SER A 218 15.49 5.28 5.06
N MET A 219 16.07 5.89 4.03
CA MET A 219 16.28 7.35 3.99
C MET A 219 14.95 8.10 3.97
N ALA A 220 14.01 7.66 3.14
CA ALA A 220 12.69 8.27 3.04
C ALA A 220 11.89 8.16 4.35
N LEU A 221 11.92 7.00 5.00
CA LEU A 221 11.32 6.80 6.31
C LEU A 221 12.01 7.64 7.40
N SER A 222 13.34 7.72 7.37
CA SER A 222 14.09 8.56 8.31
C SER A 222 13.70 10.03 8.22
N ASN A 223 13.50 10.56 7.01
CA ASN A 223 13.06 11.94 6.80
C ASN A 223 11.67 12.23 7.42
N ILE A 224 10.84 11.21 7.61
CA ILE A 224 9.53 11.34 8.26
C ILE A 224 9.67 11.14 9.78
N PHE A 225 10.39 10.10 10.20
CA PHE A 225 10.44 9.72 11.61
C PHE A 225 11.34 10.61 12.45
N VAL A 226 12.45 11.13 11.91
CA VAL A 226 13.36 11.97 12.69
C VAL A 226 12.68 13.25 13.20
N PRO A 227 11.99 14.05 12.38
CA PRO A 227 11.23 15.20 12.88
C PRO A 227 10.16 14.81 13.91
N MET A 228 9.46 13.70 13.68
CA MET A 228 8.44 13.19 14.60
C MET A 228 9.03 12.79 15.96
N LEU A 229 10.23 12.20 15.99
CA LEU A 229 10.92 11.84 17.23
C LEU A 229 11.35 13.09 18.02
N PHE A 230 11.76 14.17 17.35
CA PHE A 230 12.03 15.44 18.01
C PHE A 230 10.74 16.02 18.63
N LEU A 231 9.65 16.06 17.86
CA LEU A 231 8.36 16.52 18.38
C LEU A 231 7.88 15.67 19.57
N LEU A 232 8.13 14.35 19.52
CA LEU A 232 7.83 13.45 20.64
C LEU A 232 8.65 13.78 21.90
N GLY A 233 9.93 14.15 21.72
CA GLY A 233 10.81 14.62 22.79
C GLY A 233 10.31 15.94 23.40
N ASP A 234 9.97 16.92 22.58
CA ASP A 234 9.47 18.22 23.00
C ASP A 234 8.11 18.12 23.71
N ALA A 235 7.25 17.19 23.30
CA ALA A 235 5.97 16.92 23.95
C ALA A 235 6.10 16.21 25.31
N GLY A 236 7.32 15.88 25.74
CA GLY A 236 7.61 15.24 27.03
C GLY A 236 7.21 13.76 27.11
N ALA A 237 6.91 13.12 26.05
CA ALA A 237 6.70 11.68 25.82
C ALA A 237 5.46 11.42 24.93
N VAL A 238 5.19 10.14 24.66
CA VAL A 238 4.05 9.67 23.85
C VAL A 238 2.72 10.26 24.32
N GLN A 239 2.52 10.42 25.63
CA GLN A 239 1.29 10.95 26.19
C GLN A 239 1.05 12.42 25.82
N GLY A 240 2.10 13.25 25.86
CA GLY A 240 2.02 14.64 25.40
C GLY A 240 1.71 14.72 23.91
N MET A 241 2.38 13.92 23.11
CA MET A 241 2.16 13.85 21.66
C MET A 241 0.73 13.41 21.29
N ILE A 242 0.17 12.43 22.00
CA ILE A 242 -1.23 12.00 21.79
C ILE A 242 -2.22 13.15 22.07
N LYS A 243 -1.93 14.02 23.05
CA LYS A 243 -2.78 15.16 23.40
C LYS A 243 -2.66 16.31 22.40
N SER A 244 -1.46 16.55 21.88
CA SER A 244 -1.17 17.70 21.01
C SER A 244 -1.37 17.44 19.52
N ASP A 245 -1.27 16.18 19.09
CA ASP A 245 -1.32 15.80 17.68
C ASP A 245 -2.39 14.73 17.40
N PRO A 246 -3.56 15.14 16.84
CA PRO A 246 -4.62 14.21 16.45
C PRO A 246 -4.16 13.18 15.39
N GLY A 247 -3.24 13.55 14.50
CA GLY A 247 -2.70 12.67 13.48
C GLY A 247 -1.83 11.57 14.08
N PHE A 248 -1.02 11.88 15.06
CA PHE A 248 -0.26 10.91 15.84
C PHE A 248 -1.21 10.00 16.65
N LYS A 249 -2.23 10.58 17.28
CA LYS A 249 -3.25 9.85 18.05
C LYS A 249 -3.93 8.77 17.20
N ASN A 250 -4.24 9.05 15.93
CA ASN A 250 -4.83 8.08 15.01
C ASN A 250 -3.95 6.83 14.80
N GLY A 251 -2.63 7.00 14.90
CA GLY A 251 -1.67 5.89 14.80
C GLY A 251 -1.62 4.99 16.02
N VAL A 252 -2.08 5.45 17.19
CA VAL A 252 -2.02 4.67 18.42
C VAL A 252 -3.08 3.58 18.38
N TYR A 253 -2.68 2.33 18.34
CA TYR A 253 -3.61 1.20 18.37
C TYR A 253 -3.65 0.47 19.71
N MET A 254 -2.62 0.65 20.52
CA MET A 254 -2.55 0.13 21.91
C MET A 254 -1.97 1.20 22.81
N TYR A 255 -2.58 1.46 23.94
CA TYR A 255 -2.12 2.40 24.94
C TYR A 255 -2.05 1.73 26.32
N CYS A 256 -0.84 1.67 26.90
CA CYS A 256 -0.59 0.98 28.19
C CYS A 256 -1.21 -0.43 28.27
N GLY A 257 -1.11 -1.21 27.21
CA GLY A 257 -1.67 -2.55 27.10
C GLY A 257 -3.17 -2.62 26.84
N LYS A 258 -3.83 -1.51 26.56
CA LYS A 258 -5.26 -1.47 26.22
C LYS A 258 -5.44 -1.21 24.72
N PRO A 259 -6.19 -2.04 23.98
CA PRO A 259 -6.55 -1.75 22.59
C PRO A 259 -7.40 -0.50 22.51
N VAL A 260 -7.00 0.48 21.69
CA VAL A 260 -7.67 1.79 21.58
C VAL A 260 -8.09 2.15 20.14
N ASN A 261 -7.75 1.31 19.17
CA ASN A 261 -8.15 1.47 17.78
C ASN A 261 -9.16 0.40 17.39
N SER A 262 -10.38 0.80 17.00
CA SER A 262 -11.47 -0.12 16.70
C SER A 262 -11.17 -1.06 15.52
N TYR A 263 -10.51 -0.57 14.48
CA TYR A 263 -10.14 -1.38 13.32
C TYR A 263 -9.19 -2.52 13.70
N VAL A 264 -8.18 -2.22 14.50
CA VAL A 264 -7.21 -3.22 14.99
C VAL A 264 -7.87 -4.17 15.98
N SER A 265 -8.66 -3.64 16.92
CA SER A 265 -9.35 -4.45 17.92
C SER A 265 -10.30 -5.46 17.30
N ASN A 266 -11.10 -5.04 16.32
CA ASN A 266 -12.04 -5.91 15.61
C ASN A 266 -11.33 -7.08 14.90
N ARG A 267 -10.14 -6.84 14.35
CA ARG A 267 -9.35 -7.88 13.68
C ARG A 267 -8.95 -9.01 14.65
N PHE A 268 -8.73 -8.68 15.91
CA PHE A 268 -8.33 -9.64 16.95
C PHE A 268 -9.51 -10.09 17.84
N GLY A 269 -10.75 -9.70 17.49
CA GLY A 269 -11.93 -10.05 18.28
C GLY A 269 -11.98 -9.40 19.66
N LEU A 270 -11.30 -8.24 19.83
CA LEU A 270 -11.18 -7.53 21.09
C LEU A 270 -12.09 -6.30 21.13
N SER A 271 -12.51 -5.89 22.32
CA SER A 271 -13.19 -4.62 22.52
C SER A 271 -12.20 -3.46 22.41
N SER A 272 -12.60 -2.42 21.67
CA SER A 272 -11.84 -1.18 21.62
C SER A 272 -12.20 -0.26 22.78
N ASN A 273 -11.20 0.37 23.36
CA ASN A 273 -11.36 1.36 24.41
C ASN A 273 -11.18 2.78 23.85
N ASN A 274 -11.84 3.75 24.44
CA ASN A 274 -11.62 5.14 24.06
C ASN A 274 -10.34 5.67 24.72
N ILE A 275 -9.34 6.06 23.92
CA ILE A 275 -8.06 6.58 24.42
C ILE A 275 -8.24 7.86 25.24
N ASP A 276 -9.23 8.70 24.94
CA ASP A 276 -9.47 9.96 25.64
C ASP A 276 -9.84 9.73 27.12
N LEU A 277 -10.57 8.67 27.42
CA LEU A 277 -10.93 8.32 28.79
C LEU A 277 -9.68 7.97 29.64
N TYR A 278 -8.69 7.33 29.03
CA TYR A 278 -7.43 7.03 29.72
C TYR A 278 -6.55 8.27 29.93
N LEU A 279 -6.57 9.20 28.99
CA LEU A 279 -5.83 10.45 29.10
C LEU A 279 -6.42 11.38 30.18
N LEU A 280 -7.74 11.35 30.38
CA LEU A 280 -8.44 12.11 31.42
C LEU A 280 -8.20 11.51 32.82
N SER A 281 -8.23 10.18 32.95
CA SER A 281 -8.04 9.52 34.24
C SER A 281 -6.65 9.75 34.85
N LEU A 282 -5.63 9.96 34.00
CA LEU A 282 -4.27 10.23 34.44
C LEU A 282 -4.07 11.68 34.92
N ILE A 283 -4.92 12.63 34.52
CA ILE A 283 -4.88 14.01 34.99
C ILE A 283 -5.30 14.08 36.47
N HIS A 284 -6.28 13.28 36.86
CA HIS A 284 -6.74 13.23 38.26
C HIS A 284 -5.77 12.54 39.23
N ILE A 285 -4.84 11.73 38.73
CA ILE A 285 -3.83 11.06 39.58
C ILE A 285 -2.60 11.95 39.81
N SER A 286 -2.38 12.95 38.98
CA SER A 286 -1.21 13.84 39.03
C SER A 286 -1.47 15.16 39.76
N GLU A 287 -2.68 15.47 40.20
CA GLU A 287 -2.92 16.60 41.12
C GLU A 287 -2.58 16.17 42.57
N PRO A 288 -1.50 16.71 43.17
CA PRO A 288 -1.28 16.49 44.58
C PRO A 288 -2.43 17.17 45.35
N THR A 289 -3.19 16.36 46.08
CA THR A 289 -4.09 16.89 47.11
C THR A 289 -3.29 17.82 48.00
N ARG A 290 -3.50 19.12 47.87
CA ARG A 290 -2.98 20.09 48.85
C ARG A 290 -3.61 19.76 50.20
N PRO A 291 -2.85 19.46 51.25
CA PRO A 291 -3.41 19.42 52.59
C PRO A 291 -3.81 20.83 52.98
N TYR A 292 -5.02 20.94 53.49
CA TYR A 292 -5.51 22.15 54.13
C TYR A 292 -4.74 22.42 55.42
#